data_56c6356428f9af1a00dbddbc262b9d92
#
_entry.id   56c6356428f9af1a00dbddbc262b9d92
#
_cell.length_a   1.000
_cell.length_b   1.000
_cell.length_c   1.000
_cell.angle_alpha   90.00
_cell.angle_beta   90.00
_cell.angle_gamma   90.00
#
_symmetry.space_group_name_H-M   'P 1'
#
loop_
_entity.id
_entity.type
_entity.pdbx_description
1 polymer ?
#
loop_
_entity_poly.entity_id
_entity_poly.type
_entity_poly.pdbx_seq_one_letter_code
_entity_poly.pdbx_strand_id
1 'polypeptide(L)'
;MHLGPFDVMVKLMIGNKEYKMADYDKRFNFKFQGEKEGLVFFRRYDEKTGKDLLKGVKQVRLIFSPTISPITDGRRTEFIWDIANDDPAKLFQGKAAAKYETDRLIKRLEKLRKDKAEEEAKLASINGEISTIQARLDELAKQ
;
A
#
# COMPACT_ATOMS: atom_id res chain seq x y z
N MET A 1 18.52 20.75 -9.60
CA MET A 1 18.03 21.02 -8.23
C MET A 1 17.02 19.96 -7.85
N HIS A 2 17.16 19.37 -6.69
CA HIS A 2 16.24 18.34 -6.16
C HIS A 2 15.00 19.02 -5.60
N LEU A 3 13.80 18.55 -6.00
CA LEU A 3 12.51 19.08 -5.51
C LEU A 3 12.08 18.48 -4.18
N GLY A 4 12.73 17.43 -3.76
CA GLY A 4 12.27 16.57 -2.68
C GLY A 4 11.52 15.33 -3.21
N PRO A 5 11.07 14.46 -2.32
CA PRO A 5 10.38 13.25 -2.72
C PRO A 5 9.00 13.59 -3.32
N PHE A 6 8.82 13.22 -4.57
CA PHE A 6 7.60 13.48 -5.33
C PHE A 6 6.35 12.82 -4.70
N ASP A 7 6.53 11.67 -4.08
CA ASP A 7 5.47 10.94 -3.38
C ASP A 7 4.91 11.66 -2.14
N VAL A 8 5.64 12.63 -1.61
CA VAL A 8 5.13 13.52 -0.55
C VAL A 8 4.24 14.61 -1.11
N MET A 9 4.55 15.06 -2.33
CA MET A 9 3.85 16.18 -2.98
C MET A 9 2.58 15.76 -3.72
N VAL A 10 2.46 14.49 -4.08
CA VAL A 10 1.33 13.97 -4.86
C VAL A 10 0.73 12.78 -4.13
N LYS A 11 -0.57 12.84 -3.88
CA LYS A 11 -1.30 11.81 -3.15
C LYS A 11 -2.60 11.47 -3.84
N LEU A 12 -3.01 10.21 -3.71
CA LEU A 12 -4.32 9.75 -4.15
C LEU A 12 -5.30 9.80 -2.99
N MET A 13 -6.45 10.45 -3.22
CA MET A 13 -7.56 10.45 -2.28
C MET A 13 -8.64 9.48 -2.73
N ILE A 14 -8.99 8.56 -1.85
CA ILE A 14 -10.14 7.67 -2.01
C ILE A 14 -11.10 7.97 -0.85
N GLY A 15 -12.20 8.63 -1.15
CA GLY A 15 -13.05 9.22 -0.11
C GLY A 15 -12.27 10.28 0.70
N ASN A 16 -12.20 10.10 2.00
CA ASN A 16 -11.46 11.00 2.90
C ASN A 16 -10.07 10.49 3.29
N LYS A 17 -9.62 9.38 2.71
CA LYS A 17 -8.35 8.74 3.04
C LYS A 17 -7.30 9.01 1.98
N GLU A 18 -6.10 9.40 2.43
CA GLU A 18 -4.94 9.63 1.57
C GLU A 18 -4.12 8.36 1.40
N TYR A 19 -3.65 8.13 0.17
CA TYR A 19 -2.75 7.02 -0.19
C TYR A 19 -1.51 7.55 -0.87
N LYS A 20 -0.36 7.06 -0.43
CA LYS A 20 0.93 7.34 -1.06
C LYS A 20 1.13 6.49 -2.30
N MET A 21 1.97 6.97 -3.21
CA MET A 21 2.44 6.17 -4.33
C MET A 21 3.19 4.93 -3.83
N ALA A 22 2.96 3.81 -4.49
CA ALA A 22 3.74 2.59 -4.28
C ALA A 22 5.08 2.67 -5.01
N ASP A 23 5.05 3.23 -6.21
CA ASP A 23 6.24 3.48 -7.04
C ASP A 23 5.98 4.61 -8.03
N TYR A 24 7.05 5.22 -8.54
CA TYR A 24 6.99 6.32 -9.51
C TYR A 24 8.34 6.52 -10.19
N ASP A 25 8.32 7.20 -11.33
CA ASP A 25 9.53 7.59 -12.05
C ASP A 25 10.35 8.61 -11.22
N LYS A 26 11.52 8.19 -10.77
CA LYS A 26 12.39 8.99 -9.89
C LYS A 26 12.88 10.30 -10.52
N ARG A 27 12.76 10.44 -11.84
CA ARG A 27 13.06 11.71 -12.52
C ARG A 27 12.14 12.84 -12.05
N PHE A 28 10.96 12.54 -11.52
CA PHE A 28 10.06 13.55 -10.94
C PHE A 28 10.57 14.21 -9.65
N ASN A 29 11.57 13.65 -9.01
CA ASN A 29 12.21 14.27 -7.84
C ASN A 29 13.08 15.49 -8.20
N PHE A 30 13.30 15.76 -9.48
CA PHE A 30 14.15 16.83 -9.95
C PHE A 30 13.37 17.89 -10.72
N LYS A 31 13.78 19.15 -10.58
CA LYS A 31 13.22 20.23 -11.39
C LYS A 31 13.51 20.00 -12.86
N PHE A 32 12.54 20.28 -13.70
CA PHE A 32 12.66 20.23 -15.15
C PHE A 32 11.94 21.43 -15.79
N GLN A 33 12.32 21.74 -16.99
CA GLN A 33 11.63 22.71 -17.85
C GLN A 33 10.94 21.96 -18.98
N GLY A 34 9.77 22.47 -19.41
CA GLY A 34 8.95 21.82 -20.43
C GLY A 34 8.11 20.69 -19.87
N GLU A 35 7.81 19.72 -20.71
CA GLU A 35 6.96 18.58 -20.42
C GLU A 35 7.81 17.36 -20.07
N LYS A 36 7.32 16.58 -19.12
CA LYS A 36 7.91 15.29 -18.75
C LYS A 36 6.81 14.27 -18.49
N GLU A 37 6.90 13.18 -19.19
CA GLU A 37 6.00 12.05 -19.03
C GLU A 37 6.64 10.95 -18.18
N GLY A 38 5.84 10.28 -17.38
CA GLY A 38 6.26 9.14 -16.58
C GLY A 38 5.07 8.47 -15.92
N LEU A 39 5.34 7.35 -15.27
CA LEU A 39 4.32 6.54 -14.62
C LEU A 39 4.39 6.71 -13.11
N VAL A 40 3.22 6.74 -12.50
CA VAL A 40 3.03 6.70 -11.06
C VAL A 40 2.08 5.54 -10.73
N PHE A 41 2.39 4.80 -9.67
CA PHE A 41 1.66 3.61 -9.30
C PHE A 41 1.10 3.75 -7.88
N PHE A 42 -0.16 3.41 -7.72
CA PHE A 42 -0.81 3.29 -6.42
C PHE A 42 -1.25 1.85 -6.19
N ARG A 43 -1.25 1.44 -4.92
CA ARG A 43 -1.71 0.10 -4.56
C ARG A 43 -3.22 0.04 -4.63
N ARG A 44 -3.72 -0.94 -5.32
CA ARG A 44 -5.15 -1.22 -5.38
C ARG A 44 -5.64 -2.01 -4.17
N TYR A 45 -4.78 -2.86 -3.62
CA TYR A 45 -5.13 -3.75 -2.52
C TYR A 45 -4.40 -3.34 -1.24
N ASP A 46 -5.12 -3.34 -0.13
CA ASP A 46 -4.53 -3.10 1.19
C ASP A 46 -3.51 -4.20 1.53
N GLU A 47 -2.32 -3.81 1.97
CA GLU A 47 -1.25 -4.76 2.25
C GLU A 47 -1.55 -5.68 3.44
N LYS A 48 -2.25 -5.16 4.44
CA LYS A 48 -2.53 -5.89 5.67
C LYS A 48 -3.74 -6.80 5.50
N THR A 49 -4.81 -6.29 4.92
CA THR A 49 -6.10 -7.00 4.82
C THR A 49 -6.33 -7.68 3.48
N GLY A 50 -5.59 -7.30 2.43
CA GLY A 50 -5.80 -7.78 1.07
C GLY A 50 -7.09 -7.26 0.42
N LYS A 51 -7.81 -6.34 1.06
CA LYS A 51 -9.05 -5.78 0.53
C LYS A 51 -8.80 -4.87 -0.66
N ASP A 52 -9.71 -4.90 -1.63
CA ASP A 52 -9.70 -3.96 -2.76
C ASP A 52 -10.12 -2.56 -2.28
N LEU A 53 -9.20 -1.61 -2.38
CA LEU A 53 -9.40 -0.23 -1.94
C LEU A 53 -10.40 0.54 -2.84
N LEU A 54 -10.59 0.08 -4.06
CA LEU A 54 -11.50 0.69 -5.04
C LEU A 54 -12.88 0.06 -5.07
N LYS A 55 -13.13 -0.97 -4.27
CA LYS A 55 -14.43 -1.63 -4.23
C LYS A 55 -15.52 -0.67 -3.75
N GLY A 56 -16.52 -0.42 -4.62
CA GLY A 56 -17.62 0.50 -4.33
C GLY A 56 -17.27 1.98 -4.44
N VAL A 57 -16.06 2.30 -4.84
CA VAL A 57 -15.60 3.69 -5.04
C VAL A 57 -16.01 4.17 -6.42
N LYS A 58 -16.63 5.34 -6.49
CA LYS A 58 -17.08 5.94 -7.76
C LYS A 58 -16.07 6.91 -8.34
N GLN A 59 -15.32 7.61 -7.49
CA GLN A 59 -14.36 8.63 -7.91
C GLN A 59 -13.10 8.54 -7.08
N VAL A 60 -11.97 8.84 -7.72
CA VAL A 60 -10.68 9.06 -7.06
C VAL A 60 -10.17 10.44 -7.42
N ARG A 61 -9.39 11.03 -6.51
CA ARG A 61 -8.80 12.35 -6.69
C ARG A 61 -7.29 12.26 -6.55
N LEU A 62 -6.56 12.80 -7.50
CA LEU A 62 -5.13 12.98 -7.39
C LEU A 62 -4.83 14.42 -7.01
N ILE A 63 -4.13 14.61 -5.90
CA ILE A 63 -3.88 15.91 -5.30
C ILE A 63 -2.41 16.24 -5.40
N PHE A 64 -2.13 17.40 -5.96
CA PHE A 64 -0.79 17.97 -6.05
C PHE A 64 -0.63 19.08 -5.01
N SER A 65 0.49 19.02 -4.29
CA SER A 65 0.85 20.06 -3.33
C SER A 65 1.01 21.42 -4.05
N PRO A 66 0.61 22.53 -3.40
CA PRO A 66 0.83 23.88 -3.91
C PRO A 66 2.28 24.20 -4.23
N THR A 67 3.21 23.50 -3.60
CA THR A 67 4.66 23.73 -3.73
C THR A 67 5.30 22.97 -4.89
N ILE A 68 4.52 22.15 -5.62
CA ILE A 68 5.08 21.30 -6.68
C ILE A 68 5.56 22.11 -7.88
N SER A 69 4.93 23.25 -8.15
CA SER A 69 5.31 24.11 -9.27
C SER A 69 4.97 25.56 -8.97
N PRO A 70 5.81 26.51 -9.39
CA PRO A 70 5.48 27.94 -9.35
C PRO A 70 4.25 28.32 -10.17
N ILE A 71 3.92 27.53 -11.20
CA ILE A 71 2.76 27.77 -12.08
C ILE A 71 1.44 27.59 -11.31
N THR A 72 1.43 26.80 -10.27
CA THR A 72 0.24 26.59 -9.43
C THR A 72 -0.08 27.80 -8.54
N ASP A 73 0.80 28.79 -8.48
CA ASP A 73 0.64 30.03 -7.69
C ASP A 73 0.19 29.75 -6.24
N GLY A 74 0.81 28.77 -5.61
CA GLY A 74 0.48 28.35 -4.27
C GLY A 74 -0.88 27.65 -4.12
N ARG A 75 -1.55 27.33 -5.23
CA ARG A 75 -2.83 26.63 -5.22
C ARG A 75 -2.65 25.12 -5.25
N ARG A 76 -3.50 24.46 -4.51
CA ARG A 76 -3.64 23.01 -4.59
C ARG A 76 -4.30 22.63 -5.91
N THR A 77 -3.66 21.78 -6.68
CA THR A 77 -4.22 21.25 -7.93
C THR A 77 -4.80 19.86 -7.66
N GLU A 78 -5.98 19.62 -8.19
CA GLU A 78 -6.74 18.41 -7.98
C GLU A 78 -7.27 17.88 -9.31
N PHE A 79 -7.04 16.59 -9.58
CA PHE A 79 -7.60 15.89 -10.72
C PHE A 79 -8.57 14.83 -10.22
N ILE A 80 -9.74 14.79 -10.81
CA ILE A 80 -10.82 13.89 -10.42
C ILE A 80 -11.08 12.92 -11.57
N TRP A 81 -11.07 11.62 -11.27
CA TRP A 81 -11.47 10.57 -12.20
C TRP A 81 -12.70 9.85 -11.70
N ASP A 82 -13.66 9.67 -12.59
CA ASP A 82 -14.80 8.80 -12.38
C ASP A 82 -14.40 7.38 -12.78
N ILE A 83 -14.38 6.49 -11.79
CA ILE A 83 -14.00 5.08 -11.96
C ILE A 83 -15.18 4.13 -11.75
N ALA A 84 -16.39 4.63 -11.65
CA ALA A 84 -17.59 3.84 -11.38
C ALA A 84 -17.78 2.69 -12.39
N ASN A 85 -17.36 2.91 -13.63
CA ASN A 85 -17.45 1.96 -14.73
C ASN A 85 -16.13 1.28 -15.07
N ASP A 86 -15.06 1.58 -14.36
CA ASP A 86 -13.75 0.98 -14.57
C ASP A 86 -13.71 -0.40 -13.92
N ASP A 87 -13.79 -1.42 -14.74
CA ASP A 87 -13.66 -2.80 -14.34
C ASP A 87 -12.28 -3.33 -14.79
N PRO A 88 -11.39 -3.68 -13.85
CA PRO A 88 -10.09 -4.26 -14.20
C PRO A 88 -10.21 -5.54 -15.02
N ALA A 89 -11.29 -6.29 -14.84
CA ALA A 89 -11.55 -7.48 -15.64
C ALA A 89 -11.78 -7.17 -17.13
N LYS A 90 -12.20 -5.93 -17.44
CA LYS A 90 -12.33 -5.45 -18.82
C LYS A 90 -11.01 -5.00 -19.44
N LEU A 91 -10.08 -4.49 -18.61
CA LEU A 91 -8.75 -4.07 -19.08
C LEU A 91 -7.84 -5.25 -19.38
N PHE A 92 -7.99 -6.33 -18.63
CA PHE A 92 -7.19 -7.55 -18.78
C PHE A 92 -8.10 -8.73 -19.02
N GLN A 93 -8.52 -8.95 -20.26
CA GLN A 93 -9.27 -10.14 -20.63
C GLN A 93 -8.34 -11.31 -20.96
N GLY A 94 -8.69 -12.51 -20.50
CA GLY A 94 -8.02 -13.75 -20.87
C GLY A 94 -6.82 -14.13 -20.00
N LYS A 95 -5.82 -14.79 -20.61
CA LYS A 95 -4.67 -15.39 -19.91
C LYS A 95 -3.81 -14.42 -19.10
N ALA A 96 -3.71 -13.16 -19.56
CA ALA A 96 -2.93 -12.13 -18.87
C ALA A 96 -3.57 -11.71 -17.54
N ALA A 97 -4.89 -11.58 -17.50
CA ALA A 97 -5.61 -11.26 -16.26
C ALA A 97 -5.51 -12.40 -15.24
N ALA A 98 -5.68 -13.63 -15.68
CA ALA A 98 -5.55 -14.81 -14.84
C ALA A 98 -4.12 -14.92 -14.26
N LYS A 99 -3.11 -14.67 -15.08
CA LYS A 99 -1.71 -14.66 -14.63
C LYS A 99 -1.47 -13.59 -13.55
N TYR A 100 -1.90 -12.36 -13.80
CA TYR A 100 -1.74 -11.26 -12.83
C TYR A 100 -2.42 -11.59 -11.49
N GLU A 101 -3.66 -12.07 -11.53
CA GLU A 101 -4.40 -12.45 -10.33
C GLU A 101 -3.72 -13.62 -9.60
N THR A 102 -3.24 -14.61 -10.32
CA THR A 102 -2.49 -15.74 -9.77
C THR A 102 -1.21 -15.27 -9.07
N ASP A 103 -0.40 -14.43 -9.72
CA ASP A 103 0.84 -13.89 -9.16
C ASP A 103 0.55 -13.06 -7.89
N ARG A 104 -0.52 -12.28 -7.89
CA ARG A 104 -0.97 -11.51 -6.74
C ARG A 104 -1.34 -12.41 -5.56
N LEU A 105 -2.13 -13.44 -5.82
CA LEU A 105 -2.57 -14.39 -4.79
C LEU A 105 -1.42 -15.21 -4.23
N ILE A 106 -0.46 -15.61 -5.07
CA ILE A 106 0.75 -16.32 -4.62
C ILE A 106 1.56 -15.44 -3.66
N LYS A 107 1.84 -14.19 -4.04
CA LYS A 107 2.56 -13.24 -3.16
C LYS A 107 1.83 -13.02 -1.83
N ARG A 108 0.51 -12.92 -1.87
CA ARG A 108 -0.31 -12.78 -0.66
C ARG A 108 -0.22 -14.02 0.22
N LEU A 109 -0.29 -15.19 -0.38
CA LEU A 109 -0.17 -16.46 0.34
C LEU A 109 1.19 -16.64 1.00
N GLU A 110 2.28 -16.31 0.29
CA GLU A 110 3.64 -16.34 0.84
C GLU A 110 3.77 -15.42 2.06
N LYS A 111 3.27 -14.20 1.94
CA LYS A 111 3.25 -13.25 3.06
C LYS A 111 2.49 -13.78 4.26
N LEU A 112 1.27 -14.30 4.05
CA LEU A 112 0.46 -14.86 5.13
C LEU A 112 1.10 -16.08 5.79
N ARG A 113 1.80 -16.92 5.03
CA ARG A 113 2.55 -18.06 5.58
C ARG A 113 3.70 -17.59 6.46
N LYS A 114 4.41 -16.55 6.02
CA LYS A 114 5.48 -15.95 6.83
C LYS A 114 4.94 -15.35 8.13
N ASP A 115 3.89 -14.53 8.04
CA ASP A 115 3.26 -13.90 9.18
C ASP A 115 2.76 -14.98 10.19
N LYS A 116 2.16 -16.05 9.68
CA LYS A 116 1.72 -17.20 10.48
C LYS A 116 2.88 -17.84 11.22
N ALA A 117 3.98 -18.13 10.54
CA ALA A 117 5.17 -18.74 11.14
C ALA A 117 5.77 -17.86 12.26
N GLU A 118 5.81 -16.53 12.04
CA GLU A 118 6.28 -15.58 13.04
C GLU A 118 5.37 -15.55 14.28
N GLU A 119 4.05 -15.57 14.09
CA GLU A 119 3.09 -15.62 15.21
C GLU A 119 3.13 -16.96 15.96
N GLU A 120 3.29 -18.08 15.26
CA GLU A 120 3.47 -19.40 15.88
C GLU A 120 4.75 -19.47 16.72
N ALA A 121 5.84 -18.88 16.24
CA ALA A 121 7.10 -18.79 17.00
C ALA A 121 6.95 -17.95 18.28
N LYS A 122 6.25 -16.82 18.21
CA LYS A 122 5.93 -15.99 19.40
C LYS A 122 5.07 -16.77 20.39
N LEU A 123 4.07 -17.47 19.92
CA LEU A 123 3.20 -18.29 20.76
C LEU A 123 3.97 -19.41 21.46
N ALA A 124 4.86 -20.08 20.75
CA ALA A 124 5.72 -21.12 21.34
C ALA A 124 6.65 -20.57 22.44
N SER A 125 7.22 -19.37 22.22
CA SER A 125 8.04 -18.69 23.24
C SER A 125 7.24 -18.36 24.49
N ILE A 126 6.03 -17.79 24.34
CA ILE A 126 5.14 -17.49 25.48
C ILE A 126 4.74 -18.75 26.23
N ASN A 127 4.39 -19.81 25.53
CA ASN A 127 4.05 -21.10 26.17
C ASN A 127 5.24 -21.68 26.92
N GLY A 128 6.46 -21.52 26.40
CA GLY A 128 7.70 -21.92 27.11
C GLY A 128 7.89 -21.15 28.40
N GLU A 129 7.69 -19.85 28.40
CA GLU A 129 7.75 -19.01 29.60
C GLU A 129 6.69 -19.39 30.62
N ILE A 130 5.45 -19.61 30.19
CA ILE A 130 4.36 -20.09 31.08
C ILE A 130 4.76 -21.40 31.77
N SER A 131 5.26 -22.36 30.97
CA SER A 131 5.69 -23.66 31.53
C SER A 131 6.81 -23.53 32.54
N THR A 132 7.78 -22.66 32.28
CA THR A 132 8.90 -22.39 33.20
C THR A 132 8.41 -21.78 34.51
N ILE A 133 7.53 -20.80 34.46
CA ILE A 133 6.94 -20.13 35.61
C ILE A 133 6.10 -21.14 36.43
N GLN A 134 5.29 -21.94 35.75
CA GLN A 134 4.45 -22.96 36.38
C GLN A 134 5.29 -23.98 37.15
N ALA A 135 6.36 -24.49 36.53
CA ALA A 135 7.30 -25.41 37.19
C ALA A 135 7.93 -24.79 38.44
N ARG A 136 8.29 -23.49 38.37
CA ARG A 136 8.86 -22.78 39.52
C ARG A 136 7.86 -22.61 40.67
N LEU A 137 6.60 -22.29 40.33
CA LEU A 137 5.52 -22.20 41.33
C LEU A 137 5.28 -23.55 42.02
N ASP A 138 5.28 -24.64 41.26
CA ASP A 138 5.09 -25.99 41.78
C ASP A 138 6.24 -26.41 42.72
N GLU A 139 7.49 -26.02 42.42
CA GLU A 139 8.63 -26.21 43.30
C GLU A 139 8.47 -25.45 44.64
N LEU A 140 8.08 -24.17 44.55
CA LEU A 140 7.87 -23.34 45.72
C LEU A 140 6.72 -23.82 46.62
N ALA A 141 5.67 -24.37 46.01
CA ALA A 141 4.53 -24.93 46.74
C ALA A 141 4.88 -26.23 47.52
N LYS A 142 5.98 -26.89 47.17
CA LYS A 142 6.47 -28.11 47.85
C LYS A 142 7.40 -27.82 49.05
N GLN A 143 7.83 -26.59 49.19
CA GLN A 143 8.64 -26.15 50.33
C GLN A 143 7.77 -25.72 51.50
#